data_f476271d217b4e59f83d7e6652983515
#
_entry.id   f476271d217b4e59f83d7e6652983515
#
_cell.length_a   1.000
_cell.length_b   1.000
_cell.length_c   1.000
_cell.angle_alpha   90.00
_cell.angle_beta   90.00
_cell.angle_gamma   90.00
#
_symmetry.space_group_name_H-M   'P 1'
#
loop_
_entity.id
_entity.type
_entity.pdbx_description
1 polymer ?
#
loop_
_entity_poly.entity_id
_entity_poly.type
_entity_poly.pdbx_seq_one_letter_code
_entity_poly.pdbx_strand_id
1 'polypeptide(L)'
;TFQIPYYLRHAVKVRYSPYTAEWRVEGKTATGRGDIISSETYGTSRANAYKILEETLNLKDVRIYDTIEDAEGKPKRVLNKRETMLAQQKQQVIKDAFANWVWQDPQRRIALVKQYNELFNSTRPREYDGSHIKFVGMNPEITLREHQRNAIAHVLYGGNTLLAHEVGAGKTYEMAASAMEAKRLGLCQKSLFVVPNHLTEQWASDFLNLYPNAKLLVARRKDFETANRKKFCARIATGDYDAVIIGHSQFERIPLSFERQERIIQEQIYETLAAINELKVHAGEN
;
A
#
# COMPACT_ATOMS: atom_id res chain seq x y z
N THR A 1 -16.39 20.49 16.72
CA THR A 1 -16.19 21.60 15.78
C THR A 1 -17.53 22.13 15.27
N PHE A 2 -18.39 21.28 14.72
CA PHE A 2 -19.74 21.64 14.37
C PHE A 2 -20.61 21.62 15.62
N GLN A 3 -21.16 22.75 16.00
CA GLN A 3 -22.22 22.79 17.02
C GLN A 3 -23.52 22.34 16.35
N ILE A 4 -23.66 21.04 16.10
CA ILE A 4 -24.89 20.49 15.51
C ILE A 4 -26.05 20.80 16.41
N PRO A 5 -27.13 21.47 15.93
CA PRO A 5 -28.33 21.74 16.71
C PRO A 5 -28.88 20.45 17.31
N TYR A 6 -29.43 20.54 18.52
CA TYR A 6 -29.89 19.37 19.27
C TYR A 6 -30.86 18.49 18.47
N TYR A 7 -31.77 19.08 17.72
CA TYR A 7 -32.76 18.38 16.88
C TYR A 7 -32.16 17.67 15.68
N LEU A 8 -30.93 18.01 15.24
CA LEU A 8 -30.23 17.34 14.15
C LEU A 8 -29.24 16.27 14.62
N ARG A 9 -28.96 16.17 15.92
CA ARG A 9 -27.95 15.23 16.44
C ARG A 9 -28.29 13.76 16.17
N HIS A 10 -29.55 13.43 16.05
CA HIS A 10 -30.02 12.08 15.73
C HIS A 10 -30.04 11.81 14.22
N ALA A 11 -30.18 12.85 13.40
CA ALA A 11 -30.27 12.73 11.95
C ALA A 11 -28.89 12.65 11.26
N VAL A 12 -27.87 13.32 11.84
CA VAL A 12 -26.52 13.34 11.27
C VAL A 12 -25.63 12.33 11.99
N LYS A 13 -25.19 11.31 11.26
CA LYS A 13 -24.29 10.27 11.78
C LYS A 13 -23.06 10.17 10.89
N VAL A 14 -21.90 10.02 11.50
CA VAL A 14 -20.62 9.81 10.80
C VAL A 14 -20.18 8.37 11.05
N ARG A 15 -19.98 7.61 9.99
CA ARG A 15 -19.59 6.19 10.06
C ARG A 15 -18.36 5.94 9.21
N TYR A 16 -17.51 5.02 9.66
CA TYR A 16 -16.37 4.53 8.93
C TYR A 16 -16.57 3.05 8.61
N SER A 17 -16.36 2.66 7.37
CA SER A 17 -16.33 1.25 6.95
C SER A 17 -14.89 0.78 6.81
N PRO A 18 -14.42 -0.16 7.63
CA PRO A 18 -13.06 -0.71 7.51
C PRO A 18 -12.84 -1.51 6.22
N TYR A 19 -13.91 -2.03 5.60
CA TYR A 19 -13.81 -2.82 4.37
C TYR A 19 -13.60 -1.96 3.12
N THR A 20 -14.33 -0.83 3.03
CA THR A 20 -14.19 0.10 1.91
C THR A 20 -13.17 1.20 2.18
N ALA A 21 -12.67 1.29 3.43
CA ALA A 21 -11.84 2.37 3.94
C ALA A 21 -12.45 3.77 3.69
N GLU A 22 -13.79 3.87 3.68
CA GLU A 22 -14.50 5.10 3.40
C GLU A 22 -15.31 5.58 4.60
N TRP A 23 -15.33 6.89 4.77
CA TRP A 23 -16.22 7.58 5.70
C TRP A 23 -17.52 7.96 5.00
N ARG A 24 -18.63 7.78 5.69
CA ARG A 24 -19.98 8.23 5.24
C ARG A 24 -20.62 9.11 6.28
N VAL A 25 -21.22 10.19 5.80
CA VAL A 25 -22.03 11.09 6.60
C VAL A 25 -23.48 10.90 6.20
N GLU A 26 -24.27 10.29 7.08
CA GLU A 26 -25.72 10.13 6.90
C GLU A 26 -26.44 11.42 7.29
N GLY A 27 -27.62 11.64 6.72
CA GLY A 27 -28.42 12.83 7.03
C GLY A 27 -27.88 14.13 6.46
N LYS A 28 -27.09 14.09 5.37
CA LYS A 28 -26.52 15.30 4.73
C LYS A 28 -27.56 16.33 4.30
N THR A 29 -28.76 15.90 4.04
CA THR A 29 -29.89 16.76 3.61
C THR A 29 -30.75 17.24 4.80
N ALA A 30 -30.48 16.76 6.01
CA ALA A 30 -31.19 17.15 7.23
C ALA A 30 -30.78 18.55 7.71
N THR A 31 -30.75 19.51 6.80
CA THR A 31 -30.51 20.93 7.13
C THR A 31 -31.84 21.55 7.55
N GLY A 32 -31.95 21.95 8.81
CA GLY A 32 -33.08 22.73 9.26
C GLY A 32 -33.13 24.10 8.57
N ARG A 33 -34.32 24.68 8.39
CA ARG A 33 -34.44 26.08 7.96
C ARG A 33 -33.66 26.96 8.92
N GLY A 34 -32.63 27.66 8.42
CA GLY A 34 -31.82 28.59 9.21
C GLY A 34 -30.55 28.01 9.83
N ASP A 35 -30.09 26.80 9.45
CA ASP A 35 -28.77 26.29 9.85
C ASP A 35 -27.65 27.01 9.11
N ILE A 36 -27.34 28.25 9.54
CA ILE A 36 -26.29 29.11 9.01
C ILE A 36 -24.92 28.42 9.12
N ILE A 37 -24.73 27.60 10.14
CA ILE A 37 -23.44 26.91 10.38
C ILE A 37 -23.15 25.91 9.25
N SER A 38 -24.14 25.13 8.83
CA SER A 38 -23.96 24.11 7.80
C SER A 38 -24.05 24.65 6.39
N SER A 39 -24.76 25.78 6.17
CA SER A 39 -25.00 26.35 4.85
C SER A 39 -24.02 27.48 4.45
N GLU A 40 -23.56 28.29 5.43
CA GLU A 40 -22.75 29.48 5.17
C GLU A 40 -21.39 29.44 5.84
N THR A 41 -21.32 29.11 7.15
CA THR A 41 -20.06 29.11 7.88
C THR A 41 -19.11 28.04 7.35
N TYR A 42 -19.56 26.80 7.29
CA TYR A 42 -18.77 25.63 6.85
C TYR A 42 -19.27 25.02 5.53
N GLY A 43 -20.27 25.62 4.89
CA GLY A 43 -20.87 25.21 3.65
C GLY A 43 -20.96 26.32 2.62
N THR A 44 -21.50 25.96 1.47
CA THR A 44 -21.89 26.87 0.38
C THR A 44 -23.33 26.53 -0.03
N SER A 45 -23.93 27.39 -0.88
CA SER A 45 -25.26 27.13 -1.47
C SER A 45 -25.33 25.81 -2.29
N ARG A 46 -24.20 25.33 -2.79
CA ARG A 46 -24.11 24.13 -3.64
C ARG A 46 -23.57 22.88 -2.91
N ALA A 47 -22.89 23.07 -1.79
CA ALA A 47 -22.36 22.01 -0.94
C ALA A 47 -22.45 22.42 0.52
N ASN A 48 -23.31 21.76 1.28
CA ASN A 48 -23.40 21.99 2.71
C ASN A 48 -22.18 21.42 3.46
N ALA A 49 -22.01 21.81 4.72
CA ALA A 49 -20.88 21.40 5.55
C ALA A 49 -20.74 19.87 5.68
N TYR A 50 -21.86 19.12 5.71
CA TYR A 50 -21.83 17.66 5.86
C TYR A 50 -21.30 16.95 4.64
N LYS A 51 -21.61 17.44 3.43
CA LYS A 51 -21.02 16.95 2.19
C LYS A 51 -19.53 17.26 2.11
N ILE A 52 -19.14 18.50 2.48
CA ILE A 52 -17.74 18.90 2.52
C ILE A 52 -16.97 18.08 3.54
N LEU A 53 -17.56 17.80 4.72
CA LEU A 53 -16.97 16.96 5.75
C LEU A 53 -16.72 15.53 5.27
N GLU A 54 -17.67 14.91 4.57
CA GLU A 54 -17.50 13.56 4.02
C GLU A 54 -16.32 13.49 3.04
N GLU A 55 -16.25 14.43 2.10
CA GLU A 55 -15.11 14.48 1.17
C GLU A 55 -13.78 14.71 1.91
N THR A 56 -13.80 15.57 2.96
CA THR A 56 -12.62 15.86 3.78
C THR A 56 -12.14 14.62 4.54
N LEU A 57 -13.04 13.85 5.15
CA LEU A 57 -12.72 12.62 5.87
C LEU A 57 -12.17 11.54 4.93
N ASN A 58 -12.62 11.53 3.68
CA ASN A 58 -12.13 10.63 2.63
C ASN A 58 -10.88 11.17 1.90
N LEU A 59 -10.25 12.25 2.38
CA LEU A 59 -9.06 12.88 1.80
C LEU A 59 -9.25 13.31 0.34
N LYS A 60 -10.51 13.59 -0.05
CA LYS A 60 -10.88 14.03 -1.39
C LYS A 60 -11.09 15.55 -1.41
N ASP A 61 -10.67 16.20 -2.47
CA ASP A 61 -11.01 17.62 -2.70
C ASP A 61 -12.43 17.76 -3.20
N VAL A 62 -13.17 18.70 -2.61
CA VAL A 62 -14.55 18.96 -3.04
C VAL A 62 -14.56 19.51 -4.45
N ARG A 63 -15.43 18.95 -5.30
CA ARG A 63 -15.65 19.39 -6.68
C ARG A 63 -17.13 19.61 -6.95
N ILE A 64 -17.47 20.76 -7.52
CA ILE A 64 -18.83 21.13 -7.87
C ILE A 64 -18.97 21.12 -9.39
N TYR A 65 -20.02 20.45 -9.85
CA TYR A 65 -20.30 20.32 -11.28
C TYR A 65 -21.64 20.94 -11.62
N ASP A 66 -21.70 21.60 -12.77
CA ASP A 66 -22.93 22.02 -13.43
C ASP A 66 -23.30 21.01 -14.49
N THR A 67 -24.59 20.83 -14.70
CA THR A 67 -25.11 20.06 -15.82
C THR A 67 -25.53 21.03 -16.91
N ILE A 68 -24.87 20.99 -18.05
CA ILE A 68 -25.19 21.79 -19.24
C ILE A 68 -25.60 20.84 -20.37
N GLU A 69 -26.47 21.28 -21.24
CA GLU A 69 -26.80 20.54 -22.47
C GLU A 69 -25.70 20.77 -23.50
N ASP A 70 -25.22 19.73 -24.15
CA ASP A 70 -24.32 19.83 -25.27
C ASP A 70 -25.08 20.22 -26.57
N ALA A 71 -24.36 20.37 -27.67
CA ALA A 71 -24.94 20.74 -28.96
C ALA A 71 -25.96 19.70 -29.49
N GLU A 72 -25.99 18.49 -28.90
CA GLU A 72 -26.92 17.40 -29.24
C GLU A 72 -28.09 17.27 -28.23
N GLY A 73 -28.21 18.20 -27.26
CA GLY A 73 -29.22 18.16 -26.20
C GLY A 73 -28.98 17.13 -25.10
N LYS A 74 -27.79 16.54 -25.03
CA LYS A 74 -27.44 15.58 -23.98
C LYS A 74 -26.87 16.27 -22.76
N PRO A 75 -27.25 15.85 -21.52
CA PRO A 75 -26.73 16.44 -20.29
C PRO A 75 -25.25 16.10 -20.12
N LYS A 76 -24.40 17.12 -20.06
CA LYS A 76 -22.95 17.03 -19.82
C LYS A 76 -22.59 17.69 -18.51
N ARG A 77 -21.82 16.98 -17.68
CA ARG A 77 -21.30 17.52 -16.41
C ARG A 77 -20.04 18.30 -16.65
N VAL A 78 -20.03 19.58 -16.30
CA VAL A 78 -18.88 20.49 -16.43
C VAL A 78 -18.48 21.00 -15.06
N LEU A 79 -17.17 21.03 -14.78
CA LEU A 79 -16.63 21.52 -13.51
C LEU A 79 -16.89 23.03 -13.38
N ASN A 80 -17.63 23.44 -12.35
CA ASN A 80 -17.76 24.82 -11.98
C ASN A 80 -16.57 25.25 -11.12
N LYS A 81 -15.61 25.91 -11.74
CA LYS A 81 -14.36 26.31 -11.08
C LYS A 81 -14.59 27.26 -9.90
N ARG A 82 -15.52 28.24 -10.04
CA ARG A 82 -15.82 29.23 -9.00
C ARG A 82 -16.43 28.57 -7.76
N GLU A 83 -17.48 27.78 -7.95
CA GLU A 83 -18.15 27.09 -6.85
C GLU A 83 -17.24 26.01 -6.21
N THR A 84 -16.41 25.36 -6.99
CA THR A 84 -15.39 24.43 -6.49
C THR A 84 -14.39 25.12 -5.58
N MET A 85 -13.87 26.29 -6.00
CA MET A 85 -12.92 27.06 -5.19
C MET A 85 -13.55 27.53 -3.87
N LEU A 86 -14.80 28.02 -3.89
CA LEU A 86 -15.52 28.39 -2.68
C LEU A 86 -15.70 27.21 -1.74
N ALA A 87 -16.08 26.04 -2.27
CA ALA A 87 -16.24 24.82 -1.47
C ALA A 87 -14.91 24.33 -0.87
N GLN A 88 -13.80 24.43 -1.61
CA GLN A 88 -12.46 24.10 -1.11
C GLN A 88 -11.97 25.08 -0.05
N GLN A 89 -12.30 26.36 -0.14
CA GLN A 89 -12.04 27.31 0.95
C GLN A 89 -12.79 26.90 2.22
N LYS A 90 -14.08 26.51 2.13
CA LYS A 90 -14.84 26.00 3.27
C LYS A 90 -14.26 24.69 3.81
N GLN A 91 -13.77 23.84 2.95
CA GLN A 91 -13.05 22.61 3.34
C GLN A 91 -11.82 22.95 4.19
N GLN A 92 -11.04 23.96 3.81
CA GLN A 92 -9.88 24.38 4.61
C GLN A 92 -10.31 24.97 5.96
N VAL A 93 -11.35 25.80 5.97
CA VAL A 93 -11.91 26.34 7.24
C VAL A 93 -12.34 25.22 8.19
N ILE A 94 -12.94 24.13 7.69
CA ILE A 94 -13.31 22.97 8.50
C ILE A 94 -12.06 22.28 9.09
N LYS A 95 -11.01 22.08 8.28
CA LYS A 95 -9.74 21.48 8.73
C LYS A 95 -9.09 22.31 9.84
N ASP A 96 -9.02 23.62 9.65
CA ASP A 96 -8.42 24.54 10.62
C ASP A 96 -9.23 24.61 11.92
N ALA A 97 -10.55 24.69 11.80
CA ALA A 97 -11.43 24.67 12.97
C ALA A 97 -11.34 23.36 13.76
N PHE A 98 -11.20 22.23 13.07
CA PHE A 98 -11.01 20.93 13.73
C PHE A 98 -9.64 20.85 14.42
N ALA A 99 -8.57 21.26 13.76
CA ALA A 99 -7.22 21.30 14.32
C ALA A 99 -7.20 22.13 15.61
N ASN A 100 -7.77 23.36 15.56
CA ASN A 100 -7.86 24.21 16.73
C ASN A 100 -8.69 23.56 17.85
N TRP A 101 -9.86 22.97 17.54
CA TRP A 101 -10.70 22.30 18.51
C TRP A 101 -10.02 21.13 19.20
N VAL A 102 -9.23 20.34 18.47
CA VAL A 102 -8.46 19.21 19.04
C VAL A 102 -7.52 19.69 20.14
N TRP A 103 -6.83 20.80 19.91
CA TRP A 103 -5.78 21.28 20.82
C TRP A 103 -6.28 22.20 21.95
N GLN A 104 -7.49 22.76 21.86
CA GLN A 104 -8.04 23.65 22.87
C GLN A 104 -8.30 22.98 24.23
N ASP A 105 -8.72 21.73 24.23
CA ASP A 105 -9.05 20.99 25.46
C ASP A 105 -7.83 20.14 25.89
N PRO A 106 -7.24 20.44 27.08
CA PRO A 106 -6.06 19.70 27.56
C PRO A 106 -6.33 18.20 27.76
N GLN A 107 -7.52 17.82 28.25
CA GLN A 107 -7.85 16.40 28.49
C GLN A 107 -7.97 15.64 27.18
N ARG A 108 -8.64 16.20 26.18
CA ARG A 108 -8.74 15.63 24.83
C ARG A 108 -7.37 15.50 24.20
N ARG A 109 -6.54 16.53 24.29
CA ARG A 109 -5.17 16.53 23.78
C ARG A 109 -4.35 15.40 24.39
N ILE A 110 -4.36 15.25 25.72
CA ILE A 110 -3.64 14.21 26.43
C ILE A 110 -4.13 12.82 25.99
N ALA A 111 -5.45 12.62 25.92
CA ALA A 111 -6.04 11.34 25.51
C ALA A 111 -5.63 10.97 24.06
N LEU A 112 -5.73 11.91 23.13
CA LEU A 112 -5.36 11.68 21.72
C LEU A 112 -3.86 11.46 21.54
N VAL A 113 -3.00 12.22 22.24
CA VAL A 113 -1.55 12.04 22.22
C VAL A 113 -1.18 10.68 22.77
N LYS A 114 -1.80 10.26 23.89
CA LYS A 114 -1.57 8.93 24.47
C LYS A 114 -1.96 7.83 23.46
N GLN A 115 -3.15 7.89 22.89
CA GLN A 115 -3.62 6.93 21.90
C GLN A 115 -2.72 6.90 20.66
N TYR A 116 -2.30 8.05 20.15
CA TYR A 116 -1.38 8.14 19.01
C TYR A 116 -0.03 7.49 19.34
N ASN A 117 0.53 7.79 20.50
CA ASN A 117 1.81 7.23 20.92
C ASN A 117 1.72 5.71 21.14
N GLU A 118 0.61 5.20 21.68
CA GLU A 118 0.39 3.77 21.85
C GLU A 118 0.28 3.05 20.49
N LEU A 119 -0.39 3.65 19.50
CA LEU A 119 -0.59 3.05 18.18
C LEU A 119 0.62 3.18 17.24
N PHE A 120 1.31 4.31 17.26
CA PHE A 120 2.31 4.63 16.25
C PHE A 120 3.74 4.82 16.79
N ASN A 121 3.91 5.15 18.05
CA ASN A 121 5.21 5.41 18.67
C ASN A 121 5.61 4.38 19.74
N SER A 122 4.76 3.37 20.00
CA SER A 122 5.05 2.30 20.98
C SER A 122 6.05 1.27 20.46
N THR A 123 6.21 1.18 19.14
CA THR A 123 7.15 0.25 18.50
C THR A 123 8.37 0.99 17.99
N ARG A 124 9.55 0.61 18.50
CA ARG A 124 10.80 1.07 17.94
C ARG A 124 11.16 0.19 16.74
N PRO A 125 11.38 0.74 15.55
CA PRO A 125 11.87 -0.04 14.43
C PRO A 125 13.18 -0.74 14.82
N ARG A 126 13.30 -2.01 14.49
CA ARG A 126 14.54 -2.76 14.71
C ARG A 126 15.60 -2.25 13.75
N GLU A 127 16.73 -1.84 14.30
CA GLU A 127 17.91 -1.47 13.51
C GLU A 127 18.79 -2.71 13.29
N TYR A 128 19.34 -2.84 12.11
CA TYR A 128 20.20 -3.94 11.74
C TYR A 128 21.58 -3.41 11.39
N ASP A 129 22.60 -3.92 12.04
CA ASP A 129 24.00 -3.62 11.75
C ASP A 129 24.65 -4.80 11.02
N GLY A 130 25.07 -4.55 9.77
CA GLY A 130 25.77 -5.52 8.93
C GLY A 130 27.30 -5.40 8.95
N SER A 131 27.86 -4.58 9.85
CA SER A 131 29.32 -4.31 9.91
C SER A 131 30.14 -5.57 10.13
N HIS A 132 29.61 -6.53 10.89
CA HIS A 132 30.25 -7.81 11.23
C HIS A 132 30.20 -8.86 10.14
N ILE A 133 29.39 -8.68 9.08
CA ILE A 133 29.23 -9.69 8.02
C ILE A 133 30.44 -9.70 7.12
N LYS A 134 31.01 -10.90 6.92
CA LYS A 134 32.11 -11.15 5.99
C LYS A 134 31.56 -11.89 4.76
N PHE A 135 31.63 -11.26 3.61
CA PHE A 135 31.12 -11.79 2.34
C PHE A 135 32.15 -12.72 1.68
N VAL A 136 32.07 -13.99 2.02
CA VAL A 136 33.01 -15.02 1.52
C VAL A 136 32.75 -15.31 0.05
N GLY A 137 33.80 -15.28 -0.79
CA GLY A 137 33.71 -15.53 -2.23
C GLY A 137 33.23 -14.34 -3.06
N MET A 138 32.99 -13.20 -2.42
CA MET A 138 32.70 -11.94 -3.11
C MET A 138 33.96 -11.40 -3.80
N ASN A 139 33.79 -10.71 -4.92
CA ASN A 139 34.86 -10.03 -5.64
C ASN A 139 35.58 -9.01 -4.71
N PRO A 140 36.88 -9.15 -4.46
CA PRO A 140 37.61 -8.28 -3.54
C PRO A 140 37.73 -6.82 -4.02
N GLU A 141 37.52 -6.55 -5.30
CA GLU A 141 37.54 -5.20 -5.86
C GLU A 141 36.27 -4.42 -5.54
N ILE A 142 35.19 -5.12 -5.12
CA ILE A 142 33.91 -4.51 -4.82
C ILE A 142 33.75 -4.38 -3.30
N THR A 143 33.48 -3.16 -2.85
CA THR A 143 33.16 -2.88 -1.44
C THR A 143 31.70 -2.48 -1.30
N LEU A 144 30.95 -3.24 -0.51
CA LEU A 144 29.57 -2.89 -0.18
C LEU A 144 29.52 -1.69 0.79
N ARG A 145 28.63 -0.75 0.49
CA ARG A 145 28.39 0.42 1.32
C ARG A 145 27.68 0.02 2.63
N GLU A 146 27.75 0.87 3.65
CA GLU A 146 27.15 0.62 4.95
C GLU A 146 25.65 0.29 4.87
N HIS A 147 24.85 1.09 4.14
CA HIS A 147 23.43 0.82 3.97
C HIS A 147 23.14 -0.53 3.30
N GLN A 148 23.99 -0.96 2.37
CA GLN A 148 23.85 -2.27 1.71
C GLN A 148 24.14 -3.41 2.71
N ARG A 149 25.16 -3.27 3.54
CA ARG A 149 25.49 -4.26 4.58
C ARG A 149 24.38 -4.35 5.61
N ASN A 150 23.82 -3.22 6.02
CA ASN A 150 22.70 -3.15 6.95
C ASN A 150 21.42 -3.76 6.34
N ALA A 151 21.15 -3.54 5.05
CA ALA A 151 20.07 -4.18 4.32
C ALA A 151 20.23 -5.71 4.27
N ILE A 152 21.44 -6.19 4.02
CA ILE A 152 21.75 -7.63 4.02
C ILE A 152 21.52 -8.23 5.41
N ALA A 153 21.97 -7.55 6.48
CA ALA A 153 21.68 -7.96 7.86
C ALA A 153 20.18 -8.02 8.13
N HIS A 154 19.42 -7.04 7.62
CA HIS A 154 17.96 -7.04 7.72
C HIS A 154 17.34 -8.27 7.04
N VAL A 155 17.77 -8.62 5.83
CA VAL A 155 17.29 -9.82 5.12
C VAL A 155 17.61 -11.09 5.91
N LEU A 156 18.81 -11.21 6.44
CA LEU A 156 19.26 -12.42 7.13
C LEU A 156 18.60 -12.63 8.50
N TYR A 157 18.33 -11.55 9.25
CA TYR A 157 17.84 -11.62 10.64
C TYR A 157 16.38 -11.19 10.79
N GLY A 158 15.81 -10.48 9.82
CA GLY A 158 14.45 -9.93 9.89
C GLY A 158 13.37 -10.80 9.27
N GLY A 159 13.74 -11.78 8.44
CA GLY A 159 12.78 -12.59 7.68
C GLY A 159 12.31 -11.87 6.41
N ASN A 160 10.99 -11.82 6.16
CA ASN A 160 10.45 -11.14 4.98
C ASN A 160 10.80 -9.65 5.01
N THR A 161 11.51 -9.18 4.00
CA THR A 161 12.08 -7.83 3.97
C THR A 161 11.70 -7.10 2.68
N LEU A 162 11.31 -5.83 2.82
CA LEU A 162 11.14 -4.90 1.70
C LEU A 162 12.35 -3.97 1.61
N LEU A 163 13.13 -4.09 0.52
CA LEU A 163 14.25 -3.19 0.22
C LEU A 163 13.74 -1.99 -0.58
N ALA A 164 13.22 -0.98 0.12
CA ALA A 164 12.63 0.24 -0.47
C ALA A 164 13.66 1.35 -0.72
N HIS A 165 14.91 1.01 -0.99
CA HIS A 165 15.97 1.98 -1.30
C HIS A 165 15.69 2.68 -2.65
N GLU A 166 16.21 3.89 -2.81
CA GLU A 166 16.12 4.65 -4.05
C GLU A 166 16.78 3.93 -5.25
N VAL A 167 16.44 4.36 -6.44
CA VAL A 167 17.07 3.85 -7.67
C VAL A 167 18.56 4.21 -7.64
N GLY A 168 19.42 3.22 -7.95
CA GLY A 168 20.88 3.41 -7.91
C GLY A 168 21.54 3.10 -6.56
N ALA A 169 20.79 2.78 -5.50
CA ALA A 169 21.36 2.38 -4.21
C ALA A 169 22.10 1.03 -4.23
N GLY A 170 21.95 0.25 -5.31
CA GLY A 170 22.64 -1.05 -5.48
C GLY A 170 21.86 -2.23 -4.94
N LYS A 171 20.53 -2.19 -4.98
CA LYS A 171 19.63 -3.27 -4.51
C LYS A 171 19.97 -4.65 -5.11
N THR A 172 20.43 -4.71 -6.35
CA THR A 172 20.87 -5.97 -6.99
C THR A 172 21.98 -6.64 -6.19
N TYR A 173 22.97 -5.85 -5.73
CA TYR A 173 24.06 -6.36 -4.90
C TYR A 173 23.59 -6.74 -3.49
N GLU A 174 22.67 -5.98 -2.91
CA GLU A 174 22.07 -6.34 -1.61
C GLU A 174 21.38 -7.69 -1.67
N MET A 175 20.56 -7.92 -2.72
CA MET A 175 19.83 -9.18 -2.89
C MET A 175 20.78 -10.35 -3.23
N ALA A 176 21.77 -10.14 -4.11
CA ALA A 176 22.74 -11.16 -4.47
C ALA A 176 23.61 -11.58 -3.27
N ALA A 177 24.11 -10.60 -2.51
CA ALA A 177 24.93 -10.87 -1.33
C ALA A 177 24.09 -11.51 -0.19
N SER A 178 22.84 -11.10 0.00
CA SER A 178 21.93 -11.74 0.96
C SER A 178 21.70 -13.22 0.62
N ALA A 179 21.50 -13.54 -0.66
CA ALA A 179 21.30 -14.93 -1.12
C ALA A 179 22.53 -15.80 -0.88
N MET A 180 23.72 -15.29 -1.20
CA MET A 180 24.97 -16.01 -0.99
C MET A 180 25.28 -16.21 0.48
N GLU A 181 25.05 -15.22 1.33
CA GLU A 181 25.21 -15.34 2.78
C GLU A 181 24.17 -16.28 3.40
N ALA A 182 22.89 -16.20 2.95
CA ALA A 182 21.86 -17.14 3.40
C ALA A 182 22.24 -18.61 3.06
N LYS A 183 22.80 -18.85 1.89
CA LYS A 183 23.31 -20.17 1.50
C LYS A 183 24.51 -20.57 2.36
N ARG A 184 25.47 -19.68 2.56
CA ARG A 184 26.66 -19.95 3.40
C ARG A 184 26.29 -20.29 4.86
N LEU A 185 25.26 -19.61 5.38
CA LEU A 185 24.74 -19.85 6.75
C LEU A 185 23.82 -21.08 6.83
N GLY A 186 23.53 -21.76 5.73
CA GLY A 186 22.64 -22.93 5.68
C GLY A 186 21.15 -22.59 5.81
N LEU A 187 20.77 -21.30 5.68
CA LEU A 187 19.38 -20.87 5.74
C LEU A 187 18.60 -21.25 4.48
N CYS A 188 19.28 -21.38 3.35
CA CYS A 188 18.71 -21.89 2.11
C CYS A 188 19.76 -22.70 1.33
N GLN A 189 19.29 -23.57 0.43
CA GLN A 189 20.18 -24.33 -0.47
C GLN A 189 20.42 -23.59 -1.79
N LYS A 190 19.40 -22.93 -2.29
CA LYS A 190 19.45 -22.12 -3.51
C LYS A 190 18.40 -21.03 -3.47
N SER A 191 18.67 -19.89 -4.10
CA SER A 191 17.78 -18.74 -4.13
C SER A 191 17.12 -18.59 -5.49
N LEU A 192 15.86 -18.12 -5.50
CA LEU A 192 15.12 -17.83 -6.72
C LEU A 192 14.94 -16.31 -6.86
N PHE A 193 15.45 -15.76 -7.96
CA PHE A 193 15.29 -14.35 -8.31
C PHE A 193 14.24 -14.23 -9.41
N VAL A 194 13.18 -13.51 -9.12
CA VAL A 194 12.12 -13.17 -10.07
C VAL A 194 12.28 -11.73 -10.46
N VAL A 195 12.66 -11.48 -11.71
CA VAL A 195 13.02 -10.15 -12.19
C VAL A 195 12.24 -9.78 -13.46
N PRO A 196 12.14 -8.50 -13.84
CA PRO A 196 11.57 -8.12 -15.12
C PRO A 196 12.26 -8.85 -16.27
N ASN A 197 11.50 -9.31 -17.26
CA ASN A 197 11.99 -10.21 -18.32
C ASN A 197 13.22 -9.67 -19.07
N HIS A 198 13.27 -8.36 -19.27
CA HIS A 198 14.36 -7.70 -19.99
C HIS A 198 15.64 -7.52 -19.15
N LEU A 199 15.57 -7.76 -17.85
CA LEU A 199 16.70 -7.59 -16.91
C LEU A 199 17.37 -8.92 -16.53
N THR A 200 16.89 -10.06 -17.00
CA THR A 200 17.41 -11.39 -16.58
C THR A 200 18.90 -11.58 -16.87
N GLU A 201 19.35 -11.15 -18.03
CA GLU A 201 20.77 -11.27 -18.43
C GLU A 201 21.65 -10.26 -17.70
N GLN A 202 21.16 -9.03 -17.52
CA GLN A 202 21.86 -8.01 -16.75
C GLN A 202 22.01 -8.46 -15.28
N TRP A 203 20.95 -8.99 -14.69
CA TRP A 203 20.98 -9.53 -13.34
C TRP A 203 22.01 -10.64 -13.15
N ALA A 204 22.11 -11.56 -14.13
CA ALA A 204 23.10 -12.61 -14.11
C ALA A 204 24.52 -12.04 -14.21
N SER A 205 24.73 -11.05 -15.07
CA SER A 205 26.02 -10.36 -15.22
C SER A 205 26.42 -9.63 -13.93
N ASP A 206 25.52 -8.87 -13.33
CA ASP A 206 25.76 -8.14 -12.08
C ASP A 206 26.04 -9.11 -10.92
N PHE A 207 25.32 -10.24 -10.87
CA PHE A 207 25.54 -11.27 -9.88
C PHE A 207 26.95 -11.89 -10.02
N LEU A 208 27.36 -12.27 -11.24
CA LEU A 208 28.68 -12.84 -11.51
C LEU A 208 29.81 -11.82 -11.32
N ASN A 209 29.54 -10.54 -11.54
CA ASN A 209 30.52 -9.50 -11.25
C ASN A 209 30.77 -9.41 -9.71
N LEU A 210 29.72 -9.56 -8.90
CA LEU A 210 29.83 -9.56 -7.45
C LEU A 210 30.38 -10.90 -6.91
N TYR A 211 29.94 -12.04 -7.46
CA TYR A 211 30.38 -13.40 -7.09
C TYR A 211 30.83 -14.19 -8.32
N PRO A 212 32.10 -14.05 -8.75
CA PRO A 212 32.59 -14.65 -10.00
C PRO A 212 32.48 -16.17 -10.08
N ASN A 213 32.52 -16.86 -8.93
CA ASN A 213 32.45 -18.32 -8.84
C ASN A 213 31.01 -18.86 -8.63
N ALA A 214 30.00 -18.01 -8.65
CA ALA A 214 28.62 -18.43 -8.43
C ALA A 214 28.08 -19.28 -9.58
N LYS A 215 27.38 -20.36 -9.25
CA LYS A 215 26.71 -21.23 -10.21
C LYS A 215 25.28 -20.76 -10.43
N LEU A 216 25.05 -20.07 -11.51
CA LEU A 216 23.74 -19.50 -11.84
C LEU A 216 23.00 -20.35 -12.87
N LEU A 217 21.68 -20.49 -12.70
CA LEU A 217 20.76 -20.98 -13.71
C LEU A 217 19.90 -19.83 -14.19
N VAL A 218 20.14 -19.33 -15.38
CA VAL A 218 19.33 -18.26 -15.99
C VAL A 218 18.29 -18.88 -16.91
N ALA A 219 17.03 -18.65 -16.62
CA ALA A 219 15.93 -19.16 -17.42
C ALA A 219 15.81 -18.42 -18.75
N ARG A 220 15.75 -19.17 -19.84
CA ARG A 220 15.50 -18.68 -21.18
C ARG A 220 14.05 -18.91 -21.59
N ARG A 221 13.56 -18.16 -22.56
CA ARG A 221 12.20 -18.31 -23.08
C ARG A 221 11.90 -19.74 -23.51
N LYS A 222 12.85 -20.44 -24.13
CA LYS A 222 12.74 -21.84 -24.59
C LYS A 222 12.55 -22.83 -23.42
N ASP A 223 13.04 -22.53 -22.22
CA ASP A 223 12.95 -23.44 -21.08
C ASP A 223 11.50 -23.57 -20.56
N PHE A 224 10.64 -22.58 -20.86
CA PHE A 224 9.22 -22.55 -20.46
C PHE A 224 8.25 -23.02 -21.58
N GLU A 225 8.77 -23.46 -22.72
CA GLU A 225 7.95 -24.14 -23.71
C GLU A 225 7.44 -25.49 -23.14
N THR A 226 6.26 -25.91 -23.56
CA THR A 226 5.57 -27.06 -23.00
C THR A 226 6.45 -28.33 -22.97
N ALA A 227 7.27 -28.53 -24.01
CA ALA A 227 8.17 -29.69 -24.13
C ALA A 227 9.35 -29.63 -23.14
N ASN A 228 9.82 -28.41 -22.79
CA ASN A 228 11.06 -28.21 -22.02
C ASN A 228 10.80 -27.92 -20.54
N ARG A 229 9.57 -27.52 -20.17
CA ARG A 229 9.23 -27.06 -18.80
C ARG A 229 9.54 -28.13 -17.74
N LYS A 230 9.15 -29.37 -17.96
CA LYS A 230 9.43 -30.47 -17.01
C LYS A 230 10.92 -30.67 -16.79
N LYS A 231 11.71 -30.62 -17.91
CA LYS A 231 13.16 -30.77 -17.86
C LYS A 231 13.81 -29.59 -17.12
N PHE A 232 13.32 -28.38 -17.33
CA PHE A 232 13.82 -27.18 -16.64
C PHE A 232 13.51 -27.24 -15.13
N CYS A 233 12.29 -27.61 -14.73
CA CYS A 233 11.95 -27.81 -13.33
C CYS A 233 12.81 -28.91 -12.68
N ALA A 234 13.06 -30.00 -13.38
CA ALA A 234 13.96 -31.05 -12.88
C ALA A 234 15.40 -30.52 -12.68
N ARG A 235 15.91 -29.70 -13.60
CA ARG A 235 17.24 -29.05 -13.44
C ARG A 235 17.28 -28.14 -12.24
N ILE A 236 16.20 -27.36 -11.99
CA ILE A 236 16.11 -26.53 -10.76
C ILE A 236 16.15 -27.41 -9.52
N ALA A 237 15.39 -28.48 -9.51
CA ALA A 237 15.27 -29.36 -8.35
C ALA A 237 16.58 -30.10 -8.02
N THR A 238 17.24 -30.69 -9.04
CA THR A 238 18.38 -31.60 -8.86
C THR A 238 19.75 -30.93 -9.05
N GLY A 239 19.80 -29.76 -9.72
CA GLY A 239 21.08 -29.09 -10.02
C GLY A 239 21.65 -28.40 -8.79
N ASP A 240 22.98 -28.40 -8.69
CA ASP A 240 23.74 -27.66 -7.67
C ASP A 240 23.98 -26.23 -8.16
N TYR A 241 23.00 -25.36 -7.97
CA TYR A 241 23.05 -23.95 -8.29
C TYR A 241 23.04 -23.10 -7.00
N ASP A 242 23.70 -21.94 -7.05
CA ASP A 242 23.61 -20.94 -5.97
C ASP A 242 22.33 -20.12 -6.12
N ALA A 243 22.01 -19.78 -7.37
CA ALA A 243 20.80 -19.04 -7.66
C ALA A 243 20.17 -19.42 -9.00
N VAL A 244 18.86 -19.24 -9.08
CA VAL A 244 18.05 -19.38 -10.30
C VAL A 244 17.43 -18.02 -10.60
N ILE A 245 17.60 -17.52 -11.82
CA ILE A 245 17.06 -16.22 -12.25
C ILE A 245 15.99 -16.49 -13.31
N ILE A 246 14.78 -16.02 -13.07
CA ILE A 246 13.64 -16.16 -13.99
C ILE A 246 12.91 -14.81 -14.19
N GLY A 247 12.28 -14.65 -15.34
CA GLY A 247 11.45 -13.48 -15.61
C GLY A 247 10.06 -13.58 -14.98
N HIS A 248 9.41 -12.44 -14.71
CA HIS A 248 8.07 -12.36 -14.14
C HIS A 248 7.05 -13.20 -14.92
N SER A 249 6.99 -13.05 -16.26
CA SER A 249 6.03 -13.80 -17.09
C SER A 249 6.25 -15.32 -17.08
N GLN A 250 7.44 -15.76 -16.71
CA GLN A 250 7.79 -17.17 -16.58
C GLN A 250 7.37 -17.68 -15.19
N PHE A 251 7.55 -16.87 -14.15
CA PHE A 251 7.12 -17.18 -12.78
C PHE A 251 5.61 -17.29 -12.68
N GLU A 252 4.85 -16.40 -13.30
CA GLU A 252 3.39 -16.42 -13.34
C GLU A 252 2.81 -17.72 -13.94
N ARG A 253 3.59 -18.42 -14.77
CA ARG A 253 3.18 -19.71 -15.37
C ARG A 253 3.41 -20.90 -14.46
N ILE A 254 4.00 -20.73 -13.29
CA ILE A 254 4.14 -21.79 -12.29
C ILE A 254 2.80 -21.89 -11.55
N PRO A 255 2.06 -22.99 -11.71
CA PRO A 255 0.75 -23.11 -11.07
C PRO A 255 0.90 -23.21 -9.54
N LEU A 256 0.01 -22.54 -8.83
CA LEU A 256 -0.19 -22.78 -7.40
C LEU A 256 -0.81 -24.16 -7.18
N SER A 257 -0.53 -24.80 -6.05
CA SER A 257 -1.23 -26.02 -5.67
C SER A 257 -2.73 -25.74 -5.53
N PHE A 258 -3.55 -26.75 -5.84
CA PHE A 258 -5.02 -26.67 -5.75
C PHE A 258 -5.47 -26.24 -4.35
N GLU A 259 -4.90 -26.83 -3.31
CA GLU A 259 -5.22 -26.51 -1.91
C GLU A 259 -4.92 -25.04 -1.56
N ARG A 260 -3.85 -24.49 -2.11
CA ARG A 260 -3.52 -23.08 -1.89
C ARG A 260 -4.45 -22.13 -2.63
N GLN A 261 -4.85 -22.50 -3.85
CA GLN A 261 -5.84 -21.73 -4.62
C GLN A 261 -7.20 -21.75 -3.90
N GLU A 262 -7.65 -22.91 -3.44
CA GLU A 262 -8.89 -23.08 -2.70
C GLU A 262 -8.89 -22.20 -1.43
N ARG A 263 -7.81 -22.25 -0.65
CA ARG A 263 -7.68 -21.43 0.56
C ARG A 263 -7.78 -19.94 0.27
N ILE A 264 -7.08 -19.43 -0.76
CA ILE A 264 -7.13 -18.01 -1.14
C ILE A 264 -8.55 -17.61 -1.55
N ILE A 265 -9.22 -18.44 -2.35
CA ILE A 265 -10.60 -18.19 -2.77
C ILE A 265 -11.54 -18.19 -1.56
N GLN A 266 -11.37 -19.12 -0.64
CA GLN A 266 -12.19 -19.21 0.56
C GLN A 266 -12.01 -17.98 1.48
N GLU A 267 -10.78 -17.50 1.65
CA GLU A 267 -10.50 -16.26 2.38
C GLU A 267 -11.20 -15.06 1.74
N GLN A 268 -11.14 -14.91 0.41
CA GLN A 268 -11.85 -13.87 -0.32
C GLN A 268 -13.37 -13.95 -0.19
N ILE A 269 -13.93 -15.16 -0.19
CA ILE A 269 -15.37 -15.39 0.04
C ILE A 269 -15.75 -14.92 1.45
N TYR A 270 -14.99 -15.28 2.48
CA TYR A 270 -15.23 -14.83 3.85
C TYR A 270 -15.18 -13.32 4.01
N GLU A 271 -14.17 -12.67 3.46
CA GLU A 271 -14.05 -11.21 3.49
C GLU A 271 -15.23 -10.53 2.78
N THR A 272 -15.63 -11.05 1.62
CA THR A 272 -16.76 -10.53 0.85
C THR A 272 -18.09 -10.69 1.60
N LEU A 273 -18.33 -11.85 2.20
CA LEU A 273 -19.53 -12.11 3.00
C LEU A 273 -19.58 -11.22 4.26
N ALA A 274 -18.43 -11.01 4.91
CA ALA A 274 -18.36 -10.09 6.05
C ALA A 274 -18.70 -8.66 5.64
N ALA A 275 -18.17 -8.20 4.51
CA ALA A 275 -18.49 -6.87 3.96
C ALA A 275 -19.99 -6.73 3.60
N ILE A 276 -20.59 -7.76 2.98
CA ILE A 276 -22.03 -7.77 2.65
C ILE A 276 -22.86 -7.69 3.93
N ASN A 277 -22.53 -8.48 4.96
CA ASN A 277 -23.26 -8.47 6.22
C ASN A 277 -23.16 -7.10 6.93
N GLU A 278 -22.01 -6.47 6.92
CA GLU A 278 -21.86 -5.12 7.45
C GLU A 278 -22.72 -4.10 6.69
N LEU A 279 -22.73 -4.19 5.37
CA LEU A 279 -23.56 -3.30 4.53
C LEU A 279 -25.06 -3.52 4.80
N LYS A 280 -25.53 -4.76 4.99
CA LYS A 280 -26.92 -5.06 5.34
C LYS A 280 -27.31 -4.49 6.70
N VAL A 281 -26.48 -4.67 7.72
CA VAL A 281 -26.70 -4.08 9.05
C VAL A 281 -26.77 -2.55 8.96
N HIS A 282 -25.96 -1.93 8.09
CA HIS A 282 -25.98 -0.48 7.89
C HIS A 282 -27.17 0.00 7.06
N ALA A 283 -27.70 -0.84 6.16
CA ALA A 283 -28.89 -0.52 5.38
C ALA A 283 -30.20 -0.71 6.19
N GLY A 284 -30.13 -1.31 7.36
CA GLY A 284 -31.33 -1.59 8.18
C GLY A 284 -32.14 -2.80 7.70
N GLU A 285 -31.56 -3.63 6.84
CA GLU A 285 -32.12 -4.93 6.46
C GLU A 285 -31.61 -5.98 7.48
N ASN A 286 -32.53 -6.38 8.37
CA ASN A 286 -32.34 -7.55 9.25
C ASN A 286 -32.81 -8.82 8.52
#